data_c9c052f130d04dfc4c7f768d863d80e8
#
_entry.id   c9c052f130d04dfc4c7f768d863d80e8
#
_cell.length_a   1.000
_cell.length_b   1.000
_cell.length_c   1.000
_cell.angle_alpha   90.00
_cell.angle_beta   90.00
_cell.angle_gamma   90.00
#
_symmetry.space_group_name_H-M   'P 1'
#
loop_
_entity.id
_entity.type
_entity.pdbx_description
1 polymer ?
#
loop_
_entity_poly.entity_id
_entity_poly.type
_entity_poly.pdbx_seq_one_letter_code
_entity_poly.pdbx_strand_id
1 'polypeptide(L)' 'MMIKDLKEGDKFQMEGLDTNGDTVQCDATFIRYNGMNKYIVESEGITILYDGEQEITKAY' A
#
# COMPACT_ATOMS: atom_id res chain seq x y z
N MET A 1 3.76 -5.05 9.82
CA MET A 1 2.53 -5.57 9.19
C MET A 1 2.74 -5.66 7.68
N MET A 2 2.22 -6.67 7.05
CA MET A 2 2.35 -6.87 5.61
C MET A 2 1.04 -6.60 4.91
N ILE A 3 1.10 -6.25 3.61
CA ILE A 3 -0.11 -6.00 2.83
C ILE A 3 -1.07 -7.20 2.88
N LYS A 4 -0.56 -8.42 2.87
CA LYS A 4 -1.40 -9.62 2.89
C LYS A 4 -2.25 -9.74 4.17
N ASP A 5 -1.94 -8.96 5.20
CA ASP A 5 -2.71 -8.97 6.46
C ASP A 5 -3.92 -8.04 6.41
N LEU A 6 -4.10 -7.28 5.34
CA LEU A 6 -5.18 -6.31 5.21
C LEU A 6 -6.42 -6.94 4.60
N LYS A 7 -7.56 -6.27 4.81
CA LYS A 7 -8.83 -6.60 4.17
C LYS A 7 -9.19 -5.51 3.18
N GLU A 8 -10.00 -5.85 2.19
CA GLU A 8 -10.46 -4.88 1.20
C GLU A 8 -11.04 -3.65 1.89
N GLY A 9 -10.62 -2.48 1.45
CA GLY A 9 -11.05 -1.21 2.02
C GLY A 9 -10.21 -0.70 3.18
N ASP A 10 -9.29 -1.52 3.70
CA ASP A 10 -8.42 -1.07 4.79
C ASP A 10 -7.49 0.03 4.32
N LYS A 11 -7.29 1.01 5.19
CA LYS A 11 -6.36 2.10 4.93
C LYS A 11 -5.05 1.85 5.67
N PHE A 12 -3.96 2.28 5.05
CA PHE A 12 -2.63 2.09 5.63
C PHE A 12 -1.69 3.18 5.14
N GLN A 13 -0.51 3.21 5.73
CA GLN A 13 0.54 4.12 5.31
C GLN A 13 1.73 3.33 4.79
N MET A 14 2.40 3.88 3.81
CA MET A 14 3.59 3.28 3.23
C MET A 14 4.61 4.37 2.95
N GLU A 15 5.87 3.98 2.88
CA GLU A 15 6.94 4.92 2.56
C GLU A 15 7.01 5.14 1.06
N GLY A 16 7.20 6.40 0.69
CA GLY A 16 7.46 6.79 -0.68
C GLY A 16 8.55 7.84 -0.71
N LEU A 17 8.91 8.28 -1.89
CA LEU A 17 9.88 9.35 -2.07
C LEU A 17 9.19 10.56 -2.69
N ASP A 18 9.51 11.75 -2.17
CA ASP A 18 9.02 12.98 -2.78
C ASP A 18 9.95 13.40 -3.93
N THR A 19 9.66 14.56 -4.53
CA THR A 19 10.45 15.04 -5.67
C THR A 19 11.87 15.43 -5.29
N ASN A 20 12.14 15.62 -4.01
CA ASN A 20 13.48 15.94 -3.50
C ASN A 20 14.25 14.70 -3.06
N GLY A 21 13.62 13.52 -3.15
CA GLY A 21 14.25 12.28 -2.74
C GLY A 21 14.12 11.97 -1.25
N ASP A 22 13.34 12.76 -0.52
CA ASP A 22 13.13 12.53 0.91
C ASP A 22 12.05 11.48 1.12
N THR A 23 12.21 10.65 2.16
CA THR A 23 11.22 9.64 2.51
C THR A 23 10.00 10.31 3.13
N VAL A 24 8.82 10.00 2.60
CA VAL A 24 7.54 10.51 3.13
C VAL A 24 6.58 9.36 3.37
N GLN A 25 5.61 9.58 4.25
CA GLN A 25 4.54 8.61 4.48
C GLN A 25 3.37 8.95 3.57
N CYS A 26 2.92 7.96 2.81
CA CYS A 26 1.79 8.13 1.90
C CYS A 26 0.60 7.30 2.39
N ASP A 27 -0.59 7.89 2.33
CA ASP A 27 -1.81 7.16 2.65
C ASP A 27 -2.23 6.33 1.45
N ALA A 28 -2.67 5.11 1.72
CA ALA A 28 -3.11 4.20 0.67
C ALA A 28 -4.31 3.40 1.16
N THR A 29 -5.04 2.82 0.20
CA THR A 29 -6.19 1.97 0.49
C THR A 29 -6.01 0.65 -0.23
N PHE A 30 -6.20 -0.46 0.49
CA PHE A 30 -6.17 -1.77 -0.15
C PHE A 30 -7.48 -1.98 -0.92
N ILE A 31 -7.35 -2.25 -2.23
CA ILE A 31 -8.51 -2.41 -3.10
C ILE A 31 -8.93 -3.87 -3.18
N ARG A 32 -8.05 -4.75 -3.66
CA ARG A 32 -8.35 -6.18 -3.78
C ARG A 32 -7.10 -7.00 -4.04
N TYR A 33 -7.25 -8.30 -3.82
CA TYR A 33 -6.22 -9.27 -4.19
C TYR A 33 -6.34 -9.58 -5.68
N ASN A 34 -5.21 -9.58 -6.38
CA ASN A 34 -5.17 -9.79 -7.82
C ASN A 34 -4.70 -11.19 -8.23
N GLY A 35 -4.43 -12.06 -7.27
CA GLY A 35 -3.86 -13.38 -7.54
C GLY A 35 -2.35 -13.36 -7.61
N MET A 36 -1.72 -14.54 -7.52
CA MET A 36 -0.27 -14.71 -7.62
C MET A 36 0.50 -13.83 -6.63
N ASN A 37 -0.02 -13.71 -5.41
CA ASN A 37 0.59 -12.91 -4.34
C ASN A 37 0.67 -11.40 -4.67
N LYS A 38 -0.19 -10.92 -5.59
CA LYS A 38 -0.23 -9.51 -5.97
C LYS A 38 -1.47 -8.87 -5.38
N TYR A 39 -1.27 -7.69 -4.81
CA TYR A 39 -2.31 -6.94 -4.11
C TYR A 39 -2.40 -5.56 -4.74
N ILE A 40 -3.62 -5.15 -5.07
CA ILE A 40 -3.87 -3.85 -5.70
C ILE A 40 -4.21 -2.84 -4.62
N VAL A 41 -3.48 -1.73 -4.62
CA VAL A 41 -3.71 -0.63 -3.69
C VAL A 41 -3.83 0.67 -4.47
N GLU A 42 -4.48 1.66 -3.87
CA GLU A 42 -4.62 2.99 -4.46
C GLU A 42 -4.01 4.00 -3.50
N SER A 43 -3.21 4.91 -4.04
CA SER A 43 -2.63 6.01 -3.28
C SER A 43 -2.65 7.24 -4.17
N GLU A 44 -3.32 8.29 -3.70
CA GLU A 44 -3.38 9.59 -4.40
C GLU A 44 -3.84 9.46 -5.86
N GLY A 45 -4.85 8.60 -6.08
CA GLY A 45 -5.40 8.39 -7.41
C GLY A 45 -4.58 7.47 -8.30
N ILE A 46 -3.49 6.92 -7.79
CA ILE A 46 -2.62 6.02 -8.54
C ILE A 46 -2.85 4.59 -8.05
N THR A 47 -3.04 3.67 -8.98
CA THR A 47 -3.19 2.25 -8.66
C THR A 47 -1.82 1.58 -8.73
N ILE A 48 -1.47 0.85 -7.67
CA ILE A 48 -0.16 0.22 -7.55
C ILE A 48 -0.33 -1.25 -7.22
N LEU A 49 0.55 -2.09 -7.75
CA LEU A 49 0.56 -3.53 -7.49
C LEU A 49 1.73 -3.86 -6.58
N TYR A 50 1.45 -4.53 -5.47
CA TYR A 50 2.49 -4.92 -4.50
C TYR A 50 2.44 -6.41 -4.23
N ASP A 51 3.59 -6.97 -3.83
CA ASP A 51 3.65 -8.33 -3.31
C ASP A 51 3.09 -8.36 -1.89
N GLY A 52 2.54 -9.50 -1.50
CA GLY A 52 1.92 -9.65 -0.18
C GLY A 52 2.88 -9.46 0.98
N GLU A 53 4.18 -9.62 0.76
CA GLU A 53 5.20 -9.45 1.79
C GLU A 53 5.65 -8.00 1.97
N GLN A 54 5.07 -7.06 1.21
CA GLN A 54 5.42 -5.65 1.36
C GLN A 54 5.09 -5.16 2.77
N GLU A 55 6.09 -4.60 3.44
CA GLU A 55 5.89 -4.03 4.77
C GLU A 55 5.13 -2.71 4.70
N ILE A 56 4.19 -2.56 5.60
CA ILE A 56 3.35 -1.36 5.68
C ILE A 56 3.08 -1.04 7.15
N THR A 57 2.54 0.15 7.39
CA THR A 57 2.06 0.58 8.69
C THR A 57 0.57 0.83 8.59
N LYS A 58 -0.23 0.12 9.39
CA LYS A 58 -1.67 0.34 9.38
C LYS A 58 -1.97 1.71 10.00
N ALA A 59 -2.65 2.56 9.25
CA ALA A 59 -2.87 3.94 9.67
C ALA A 59 -4.09 4.08 10.59
N TYR A 60 -5.08 3.21 10.46
CA TYR A 60 -6.35 3.39 11.15
C TYR A 60 -6.88 2.08 11.71
#